data_0bcd5cd30aa346edd33468ae76d75ae9
#
_entry.id   0bcd5cd30aa346edd33468ae76d75ae9
#
_cell.length_a   1.000
_cell.length_b   1.000
_cell.length_c   1.000
_cell.angle_alpha   90.00
_cell.angle_beta   90.00
_cell.angle_gamma   90.00
#
_symmetry.space_group_name_H-M   'P 1'
#
loop_
_entity.id
_entity.type
_entity.pdbx_description
1 polymer ?
#
loop_
_entity_poly.entity_id
_entity_poly.type
_entity_poly.pdbx_seq_one_letter_code
_entity_poly.pdbx_strand_id
1 'polypeptide(L)'
;MNRLYGRILMAFDGSESGRQALWQGAQVALQNAAQVELLAVVRIPSTYGFIEAGYPENLLDDETARIDGVLEEGVRLLREQGLSVNGHRRIGEPVLEISRLAQELAVDLVVVGHRPRGRLARWWHGSVGNTLLEELECSILVAMPREPAE
;
A
#
# COMPACT_ATOMS: atom_id res chain seq x y z
N MET A 1 24.39 -12.98 8.17
CA MET A 1 24.21 -11.64 7.58
C MET A 1 23.11 -10.89 8.31
N ASN A 2 23.42 -9.68 8.73
CA ASN A 2 22.44 -8.83 9.39
C ASN A 2 21.48 -8.27 8.37
N ARG A 3 20.21 -8.68 8.43
CA ARG A 3 19.17 -8.04 7.64
C ARG A 3 18.62 -6.87 8.45
N LEU A 4 18.52 -5.73 7.81
CA LEU A 4 17.84 -4.59 8.42
C LEU A 4 16.33 -4.78 8.40
N TYR A 5 15.81 -5.36 7.33
CA TYR A 5 14.38 -5.56 7.16
C TYR A 5 14.06 -7.03 6.86
N GLY A 6 13.35 -7.70 7.74
CA GLY A 6 12.93 -9.08 7.56
C GLY A 6 11.55 -9.24 6.96
N ARG A 7 10.66 -8.29 7.22
CA ARG A 7 9.30 -8.28 6.71
C ARG A 7 8.91 -6.87 6.27
N ILE A 8 8.49 -6.74 5.02
CA ILE A 8 8.22 -5.45 4.40
C ILE A 8 6.76 -5.42 3.93
N LEU A 9 6.02 -4.39 4.34
CA LEU A 9 4.66 -4.13 3.86
C LEU A 9 4.72 -3.11 2.73
N MET A 10 4.12 -3.44 1.61
CA MET A 10 4.00 -2.53 0.46
C MET A 10 2.52 -2.26 0.21
N ALA A 11 2.14 -1.01 0.04
CA ALA A 11 0.79 -0.63 -0.33
C ALA A 11 0.73 -0.33 -1.82
N PHE A 12 -0.24 -0.91 -2.52
CA PHE A 12 -0.36 -0.79 -3.97
C PHE A 12 -1.79 -0.44 -4.36
N ASP A 13 -1.94 0.56 -5.22
CA ASP A 13 -3.24 1.03 -5.69
C ASP A 13 -3.44 0.84 -7.21
N GLY A 14 -2.52 0.20 -7.90
CA GLY A 14 -2.58 -0.05 -9.34
C GLY A 14 -2.10 1.11 -10.21
N SER A 15 -1.69 2.22 -9.60
CA SER A 15 -1.22 3.39 -10.34
C SER A 15 0.22 3.20 -10.85
N GLU A 16 0.61 4.05 -11.79
CA GLU A 16 1.99 4.06 -12.30
C GLU A 16 3.00 4.37 -11.20
N SER A 17 2.71 5.36 -10.35
CA SER A 17 3.57 5.67 -9.20
C SER A 17 3.61 4.51 -8.22
N GLY A 18 2.52 3.77 -8.08
CA GLY A 18 2.47 2.55 -7.29
C GLY A 18 3.36 1.45 -7.86
N ARG A 19 3.39 1.27 -9.18
CA ARG A 19 4.29 0.30 -9.81
C ARG A 19 5.75 0.64 -9.60
N GLN A 20 6.10 1.93 -9.66
CA GLN A 20 7.46 2.37 -9.34
C GLN A 20 7.82 2.09 -7.89
N ALA A 21 6.86 2.29 -6.98
CA ALA A 21 7.04 1.96 -5.56
C ALA A 21 7.27 0.46 -5.36
N LEU A 22 6.50 -0.38 -6.06
CA LEU A 22 6.71 -1.83 -6.01
C LEU A 22 8.11 -2.20 -6.49
N TRP A 23 8.57 -1.60 -7.58
CA TRP A 23 9.90 -1.88 -8.10
C TRP A 23 11.00 -1.49 -7.13
N GLN A 24 10.93 -0.28 -6.55
CA GLN A 24 11.91 0.18 -5.56
C GLN A 24 11.86 -0.67 -4.29
N GLY A 25 10.67 -0.97 -3.81
CA GLY A 25 10.48 -1.84 -2.66
C GLY A 25 10.99 -3.25 -2.89
N ALA A 26 10.80 -3.78 -4.10
CA ALA A 26 11.29 -5.09 -4.47
C ALA A 26 12.82 -5.16 -4.39
N GLN A 27 13.52 -4.10 -4.82
CA GLN A 27 14.97 -4.05 -4.71
C GLN A 27 15.45 -4.11 -3.25
N VAL A 28 14.78 -3.36 -2.38
CA VAL A 28 15.09 -3.38 -0.95
C VAL A 28 14.79 -4.77 -0.36
N ALA A 29 13.67 -5.38 -0.73
CA ALA A 29 13.29 -6.70 -0.25
C ALA A 29 14.29 -7.77 -0.70
N LEU A 30 14.74 -7.72 -1.95
CA LEU A 30 15.74 -8.66 -2.47
C LEU A 30 17.07 -8.53 -1.73
N GLN A 31 17.54 -7.31 -1.49
CA GLN A 31 18.78 -7.06 -0.77
C GLN A 31 18.73 -7.56 0.67
N ASN A 32 17.58 -7.57 1.28
CA ASN A 32 17.40 -8.00 2.67
C ASN A 32 16.89 -9.45 2.78
N ALA A 33 16.62 -10.13 1.67
CA ALA A 33 15.95 -11.43 1.67
C ALA A 33 14.66 -11.38 2.51
N ALA A 34 13.89 -10.31 2.35
CA ALA A 34 12.71 -10.05 3.18
C ALA A 34 11.47 -10.78 2.65
N GLN A 35 10.59 -11.12 3.58
CA GLN A 35 9.22 -11.52 3.27
C GLN A 35 8.42 -10.26 2.92
N VAL A 36 7.66 -10.30 1.84
CA VAL A 36 6.85 -9.17 1.40
C VAL A 36 5.38 -9.43 1.73
N GLU A 37 4.75 -8.44 2.33
CA GLU A 37 3.31 -8.37 2.54
C GLU A 37 2.78 -7.26 1.64
N LEU A 38 1.92 -7.61 0.68
CA LEU A 38 1.36 -6.64 -0.25
C LEU A 38 -0.08 -6.34 0.12
N LEU A 39 -0.39 -5.06 0.31
CA LEU A 39 -1.72 -4.61 0.70
C LEU A 39 -2.35 -3.78 -0.40
N ALA A 40 -3.58 -4.12 -0.76
CA ALA A 40 -4.46 -3.29 -1.57
C ALA A 40 -5.70 -2.96 -0.76
N VAL A 41 -6.09 -1.69 -0.74
CA VAL A 41 -7.20 -1.21 0.07
C VAL A 41 -8.38 -0.83 -0.81
N VAL A 42 -9.54 -1.42 -0.52
CA VAL A 42 -10.82 -0.98 -1.07
C VAL A 42 -11.25 0.23 -0.26
N ARG A 43 -11.25 1.38 -0.90
CA ARG A 43 -11.57 2.63 -0.23
C ARG A 43 -13.06 2.85 -0.16
N ILE A 44 -13.56 3.10 1.05
CA ILE A 44 -14.95 3.52 1.24
C ILE A 44 -14.97 5.04 1.24
N PRO A 45 -15.81 5.68 0.36
CA PRO A 45 -15.94 7.13 0.41
C PRO A 45 -16.50 7.56 1.77
N SER A 46 -15.82 8.50 2.42
CA SER A 46 -16.21 9.03 3.72
C SER A 46 -17.26 10.14 3.62
N THR A 47 -18.00 10.21 2.52
CA THR A 47 -19.07 11.19 2.38
C THR A 47 -20.30 10.74 3.15
N TYR A 48 -20.70 11.55 4.12
CA TYR A 48 -21.81 11.31 5.03
C TYR A 48 -23.11 10.95 4.31
N GLY A 49 -23.34 11.51 3.12
CA GLY A 49 -24.50 11.23 2.30
C GLY A 49 -24.60 9.80 1.77
N PHE A 50 -23.45 9.12 1.61
CA PHE A 50 -23.44 7.72 1.18
C PHE A 50 -23.81 6.77 2.31
N ILE A 51 -23.48 7.14 3.55
CA ILE A 51 -23.82 6.30 4.72
C ILE A 51 -25.31 6.35 5.01
N GLU A 52 -25.93 7.51 4.90
CA GLU A 52 -27.37 7.70 5.12
C GLU A 52 -28.23 7.10 4.01
N ALA A 53 -27.79 7.17 2.75
CA ALA A 53 -28.52 6.63 1.61
C ALA A 53 -28.32 5.13 1.41
N GLY A 54 -27.39 4.51 2.17
CA GLY A 54 -26.94 3.15 1.91
C GLY A 54 -25.95 3.14 0.75
N TYR A 55 -24.77 2.59 0.98
CA TYR A 55 -23.76 2.43 -0.08
C TYR A 55 -24.33 1.44 -1.12
N PRO A 56 -24.44 1.80 -2.40
CA PRO A 56 -24.95 0.86 -3.39
C PRO A 56 -24.06 -0.39 -3.42
N GLU A 57 -24.66 -1.55 -3.15
CA GLU A 57 -23.93 -2.84 -3.11
C GLU A 57 -23.11 -3.05 -4.37
N ASN A 58 -23.64 -2.65 -5.53
CA ASN A 58 -22.98 -2.82 -6.82
C ASN A 58 -21.67 -2.03 -6.90
N LEU A 59 -21.59 -0.83 -6.33
CA LEU A 59 -20.38 -0.01 -6.36
C LEU A 59 -19.29 -0.61 -5.47
N LEU A 60 -19.66 -1.14 -4.33
CA LEU A 60 -18.70 -1.80 -3.45
C LEU A 60 -18.18 -3.10 -4.08
N ASP A 61 -19.05 -3.89 -4.68
CA ASP A 61 -18.68 -5.13 -5.34
C ASP A 61 -17.76 -4.86 -6.53
N ASP A 62 -18.07 -3.84 -7.35
CA ASP A 62 -17.26 -3.46 -8.50
C ASP A 62 -15.88 -2.96 -8.06
N GLU A 63 -15.83 -2.13 -7.03
CA GLU A 63 -14.57 -1.60 -6.49
C GLU A 63 -13.74 -2.72 -5.86
N THR A 64 -14.38 -3.64 -5.16
CA THR A 64 -13.70 -4.79 -4.57
C THR A 64 -13.09 -5.68 -5.65
N ALA A 65 -13.84 -5.95 -6.73
CA ALA A 65 -13.33 -6.73 -7.86
C ALA A 65 -12.15 -6.03 -8.53
N ARG A 66 -12.23 -4.70 -8.69
CA ARG A 66 -11.13 -3.92 -9.26
C ARG A 66 -9.87 -4.02 -8.41
N ILE A 67 -10.02 -3.88 -7.10
CA ILE A 67 -8.89 -3.95 -6.16
C ILE A 67 -8.33 -5.38 -6.08
N ASP A 68 -9.16 -6.41 -6.17
CA ASP A 68 -8.67 -7.79 -6.25
C ASP A 68 -7.76 -7.98 -7.47
N GLY A 69 -8.13 -7.40 -8.61
CA GLY A 69 -7.28 -7.44 -9.81
C GLY A 69 -5.96 -6.68 -9.62
N VAL A 70 -6.01 -5.53 -8.93
CA VAL A 70 -4.81 -4.76 -8.58
C VAL A 70 -3.88 -5.58 -7.69
N LEU A 71 -4.44 -6.24 -6.68
CA LEU A 71 -3.67 -7.09 -5.77
C LEU A 71 -3.01 -8.24 -6.50
N GLU A 72 -3.75 -8.93 -7.37
CA GLU A 72 -3.22 -10.05 -8.17
C GLU A 72 -2.07 -9.59 -9.06
N GLU A 73 -2.22 -8.43 -9.71
CA GLU A 73 -1.16 -7.84 -10.53
C GLU A 73 0.10 -7.60 -9.71
N GLY A 74 -0.04 -6.95 -8.54
CA GLY A 74 1.08 -6.64 -7.68
C GLY A 74 1.79 -7.87 -7.17
N VAL A 75 1.05 -8.87 -6.73
CA VAL A 75 1.61 -10.16 -6.26
C VAL A 75 2.39 -10.83 -7.39
N ARG A 76 1.81 -10.86 -8.59
CA ARG A 76 2.47 -11.45 -9.75
C ARG A 76 3.80 -10.75 -10.08
N LEU A 77 3.77 -9.42 -10.13
CA LEU A 77 4.96 -8.62 -10.43
C LEU A 77 6.09 -8.88 -9.43
N LEU A 78 5.76 -8.95 -8.14
CA LEU A 78 6.75 -9.19 -7.09
C LEU A 78 7.26 -10.64 -7.11
N ARG A 79 6.40 -11.61 -7.35
CA ARG A 79 6.83 -13.01 -7.47
C ARG A 79 7.73 -13.24 -8.68
N GLU A 80 7.49 -12.54 -9.78
CA GLU A 80 8.35 -12.58 -10.96
C GLU A 80 9.76 -12.08 -10.64
N GLN A 81 9.91 -11.21 -9.65
CA GLN A 81 11.22 -10.75 -9.17
C GLN A 81 11.90 -11.75 -8.23
N GLY A 82 11.25 -12.85 -7.91
CA GLY A 82 11.81 -13.88 -7.02
C GLY A 82 11.48 -13.69 -5.55
N LEU A 83 10.51 -12.83 -5.24
CA LEU A 83 10.13 -12.55 -3.85
C LEU A 83 9.05 -13.50 -3.35
N SER A 84 9.08 -13.78 -2.05
CA SER A 84 8.00 -14.45 -1.34
C SER A 84 6.99 -13.38 -0.92
N VAL A 85 5.74 -13.50 -1.38
CA VAL A 85 4.73 -12.46 -1.22
C VAL A 85 3.43 -13.05 -0.71
N ASN A 86 2.88 -12.44 0.33
CA ASN A 86 1.50 -12.66 0.77
C ASN A 86 0.66 -11.44 0.39
N GLY A 87 -0.48 -11.66 -0.25
CA GLY A 87 -1.40 -10.60 -0.62
C GLY A 87 -2.48 -10.40 0.42
N HIS A 88 -2.84 -9.15 0.68
CA HIS A 88 -3.87 -8.75 1.62
C HIS A 88 -4.79 -7.73 0.99
N ARG A 89 -6.09 -7.91 1.19
CA ARG A 89 -7.08 -6.93 0.82
C ARG A 89 -7.80 -6.46 2.08
N ARG A 90 -7.92 -5.15 2.25
CA ARG A 90 -8.66 -4.54 3.34
C ARG A 90 -9.67 -3.55 2.78
N ILE A 91 -10.72 -3.29 3.52
CA ILE A 91 -11.74 -2.32 3.17
C ILE A 91 -11.70 -1.23 4.25
N GLY A 92 -11.48 0.01 3.86
CA GLY A 92 -11.42 1.10 4.82
C GLY A 92 -10.63 2.30 4.33
N GLU A 93 -10.07 3.04 5.28
CA GLU A 93 -9.20 4.18 5.03
C GLU A 93 -7.75 3.69 4.87
N PRO A 94 -7.08 4.01 3.76
CA PRO A 94 -5.75 3.45 3.49
C PRO A 94 -4.74 3.62 4.62
N VAL A 95 -4.62 4.81 5.20
CA VAL A 95 -3.65 5.05 6.28
C VAL A 95 -3.91 4.15 7.48
N LEU A 96 -5.17 4.02 7.87
CA LEU A 96 -5.55 3.18 9.02
C LEU A 96 -5.31 1.70 8.72
N GLU A 97 -5.65 1.24 7.53
CA GLU A 97 -5.50 -0.16 7.16
C GLU A 97 -4.02 -0.55 7.02
N ILE A 98 -3.20 0.35 6.48
CA ILE A 98 -1.74 0.14 6.43
C ILE A 98 -1.18 0.03 7.84
N SER A 99 -1.56 0.95 8.73
CA SER A 99 -1.08 0.98 10.11
C SER A 99 -1.49 -0.27 10.88
N ARG A 100 -2.74 -0.69 10.72
CA ARG A 100 -3.26 -1.89 11.39
C ARG A 100 -2.53 -3.15 10.93
N LEU A 101 -2.40 -3.31 9.62
CA LEU A 101 -1.74 -4.50 9.07
C LEU A 101 -0.25 -4.52 9.43
N ALA A 102 0.40 -3.36 9.40
CA ALA A 102 1.81 -3.25 9.82
C ALA A 102 2.00 -3.73 11.25
N GLN A 103 1.10 -3.35 12.15
CA GLN A 103 1.12 -3.80 13.54
C GLN A 103 0.80 -5.29 13.67
N GLU A 104 -0.26 -5.76 13.02
CA GLU A 104 -0.67 -7.16 13.08
C GLU A 104 0.45 -8.11 12.64
N LEU A 105 1.19 -7.73 11.62
CA LEU A 105 2.24 -8.56 11.04
C LEU A 105 3.64 -8.24 11.58
N ALA A 106 3.75 -7.24 12.45
CA ALA A 106 5.02 -6.78 13.00
C ALA A 106 6.07 -6.53 11.91
N VAL A 107 5.70 -5.74 10.90
CA VAL A 107 6.61 -5.42 9.80
C VAL A 107 7.71 -4.45 10.24
N ASP A 108 8.85 -4.52 9.57
CA ASP A 108 10.01 -3.67 9.86
C ASP A 108 10.03 -2.42 9.00
N LEU A 109 9.40 -2.48 7.84
CA LEU A 109 9.41 -1.40 6.86
C LEU A 109 8.07 -1.36 6.14
N VAL A 110 7.57 -0.14 5.94
CA VAL A 110 6.42 0.13 5.07
C VAL A 110 6.91 0.90 3.85
N VAL A 111 6.56 0.44 2.65
CA VAL A 111 6.88 1.11 1.40
C VAL A 111 5.62 1.66 0.78
N VAL A 112 5.62 2.94 0.47
CA VAL A 112 4.50 3.63 -0.18
C VAL A 112 5.02 4.49 -1.33
N GLY A 113 4.18 4.65 -2.35
CA GLY A 113 4.49 5.55 -3.45
C GLY A 113 4.19 7.00 -3.07
N HIS A 114 4.96 7.91 -3.62
CA HIS A 114 4.71 9.35 -3.45
C HIS A 114 3.76 9.85 -4.53
N ARG A 115 2.66 10.45 -4.12
CA ARG A 115 1.75 11.14 -5.02
C ARG A 115 1.57 12.58 -4.55
N PRO A 116 2.16 13.56 -5.28
CA PRO A 116 2.00 14.98 -4.91
C PRO A 116 0.58 15.47 -5.14
N ARG A 117 -0.19 14.79 -6.00
CA ARG A 117 -1.59 15.13 -6.28
C ARG A 117 -2.43 13.87 -6.27
N GLY A 118 -3.53 13.90 -5.55
CA GLY A 118 -4.47 12.78 -5.50
C GLY A 118 -4.75 12.32 -4.08
N ARG A 119 -5.44 11.19 -4.00
CA ARG A 119 -5.98 10.65 -2.75
C ARG A 119 -4.91 10.29 -1.71
N LEU A 120 -3.70 9.92 -2.18
CA LEU A 120 -2.60 9.57 -1.29
C LEU A 120 -1.79 10.77 -0.80
N ALA A 121 -1.95 11.95 -1.42
CA ALA A 121 -1.31 13.18 -0.92
C ALA A 121 -1.72 13.49 0.52
N ARG A 122 -2.92 13.05 0.93
CA ARG A 122 -3.41 13.22 2.30
C ARG A 122 -2.59 12.46 3.34
N TRP A 123 -1.81 11.46 2.93
CA TRP A 123 -0.94 10.73 3.85
C TRP A 123 0.18 11.63 4.38
N TRP A 124 0.53 12.66 3.63
CA TRP A 124 1.63 13.58 3.96
C TRP A 124 1.13 14.86 4.60
N HIS A 125 -0.08 15.28 4.25
CA HIS A 125 -0.62 16.58 4.64
C HIS A 125 -1.81 16.48 5.59
N GLY A 126 -1.94 15.41 6.30
CA GLY A 126 -2.88 15.14 7.37
C GLY A 126 -4.04 16.09 7.60
N SER A 127 -5.04 16.07 6.72
CA SER A 127 -6.27 16.82 6.97
C SER A 127 -7.10 16.25 8.12
N VAL A 128 -6.70 15.11 8.66
CA VAL A 128 -7.40 14.42 9.75
C VAL A 128 -6.49 14.21 10.95
N GLY A 129 -5.33 14.86 10.97
CA GLY A 129 -4.43 14.86 12.12
C GLY A 129 -3.52 13.64 12.25
N ASN A 130 -3.80 12.54 11.56
CA ASN A 130 -3.00 11.33 11.67
C ASN A 130 -2.38 11.00 10.33
N THR A 131 -1.05 11.15 10.24
CA THR A 131 -0.28 10.73 9.09
C THR A 131 0.29 9.33 9.34
N LEU A 132 0.76 8.67 8.29
CA LEU A 132 1.46 7.39 8.45
C LEU A 132 2.63 7.51 9.41
N LEU A 133 3.32 8.66 9.39
CA LEU A 133 4.46 8.90 10.28
C LEU A 133 4.08 8.85 11.75
N GLU A 134 2.88 9.31 12.10
CA GLU A 134 2.40 9.29 13.50
C GLU A 134 1.90 7.93 13.94
N GLU A 135 1.33 7.15 13.00
CA GLU A 135 0.68 5.88 13.31
C GLU A 135 1.66 4.69 13.30
N LEU A 136 2.75 4.78 12.55
CA LEU A 136 3.67 3.65 12.37
C LEU A 136 4.83 3.69 13.37
N GLU A 137 5.17 2.53 13.90
CA GLU A 137 6.32 2.33 14.80
C GLU A 137 7.52 1.71 14.06
N CYS A 138 7.46 1.62 12.74
CA CYS A 138 8.54 1.07 11.91
C CYS A 138 9.02 2.11 10.90
N SER A 139 10.07 1.75 10.18
CA SER A 139 10.61 2.59 9.11
C SER A 139 9.62 2.74 7.96
N ILE A 140 9.67 3.86 7.28
CA ILE A 140 8.86 4.14 6.10
C ILE A 140 9.77 4.54 4.95
N LEU A 141 9.62 3.86 3.82
CA LEU A 141 10.26 4.23 2.56
C LEU A 141 9.21 4.84 1.64
N VAL A 142 9.42 6.08 1.27
CA VAL A 142 8.59 6.76 0.29
C VAL A 142 9.28 6.68 -1.05
N ALA A 143 8.71 5.92 -1.96
CA ALA A 143 9.29 5.74 -3.28
C ALA A 143 8.94 6.94 -4.15
N MET A 144 9.93 7.73 -4.47
CA MET A 144 9.78 8.91 -5.33
C MET A 144 9.76 8.47 -6.79
N PRO A 145 8.91 9.09 -7.64
CA PRO A 145 8.94 8.81 -9.07
C PRO A 145 10.33 9.11 -9.62
N ARG A 146 10.84 8.19 -10.43
CA ARG A 146 12.07 8.42 -11.17
C ARG A 146 11.72 8.51 -12.65
N GLU A 147 12.25 9.53 -13.30
CA GLU A 147 12.17 9.57 -14.74
C GLU A 147 13.06 8.47 -15.31
N PRO A 148 12.62 7.80 -16.39
CA PRO A 148 13.48 6.81 -17.03
C PRO A 148 14.79 7.46 -17.44
N ALA A 149 15.90 6.80 -17.17
CA ALA A 149 17.20 7.26 -17.60
C ALA A 149 17.25 7.36 -19.13
N GLU A 150 17.55 8.54 -19.65
CA GLU A 150 17.76 8.73 -21.08
C GLU A 150 19.01 7.99 -21.57
#